data_28728793a1f3c528a8ed130edf28789d
#
_entry.id   28728793a1f3c528a8ed130edf28789d
#
_cell.length_a   1.000
_cell.length_b   1.000
_cell.length_c   1.000
_cell.angle_alpha   90.00
_cell.angle_beta   90.00
_cell.angle_gamma   90.00
#
_symmetry.space_group_name_H-M   'P 1'
#
loop_
_entity.id
_entity.type
_entity.pdbx_description
1 polymer ?
#
loop_
_entity_poly.entity_id
_entity_poly.type
_entity_poly.pdbx_seq_one_letter_code
_entity_poly.pdbx_strand_id
1 'polypeptide(L)'
;MSNILEIHNVSKSFTKHQALTDVSFDVPKGCIYGLLGPNGAGKTTLIRIINHITAPDSGHVVFNGHTLVASDVYSIGYLPEERGLYKKMKVGDQAMFFARLKGLGKAQARKSLEEWFERLDITSWWNKKVEELSKGMAQKVQFIVTVLHNPDLLIFDEPFSGFDPINAAVLKREILRLRDNGATVIFSTHNMSSVEELCDEITLINKSKNILTGSVADVRSSYGANRYRISTMSTEPSVVGSLTDAISPFVIKSEVKASDKLTAATVEFTLKDADALRPLIAAANEAVTLRSFEPYMPSMDEIFISAVENSNTPQPPVFNQQ
;
A
#
# COMPACT_ATOMS: atom_id res chain seq x y z
N MET A 1 -3.40 7.27 -19.50
CA MET A 1 -1.99 7.31 -18.99
C MET A 1 -1.30 6.05 -19.51
N SER A 2 0.01 6.09 -19.77
CA SER A 2 0.76 4.89 -20.17
C SER A 2 1.18 4.10 -18.95
N ASN A 3 1.18 2.78 -19.03
CA ASN A 3 1.65 1.90 -17.98
C ASN A 3 3.17 1.75 -18.05
N ILE A 4 3.82 1.59 -16.89
CA ILE A 4 5.21 1.19 -16.80
C ILE A 4 5.33 -0.33 -16.71
N LEU A 5 4.37 -0.95 -16.03
CA LEU A 5 4.33 -2.38 -15.79
C LEU A 5 2.92 -2.91 -16.02
N GLU A 6 2.80 -4.03 -16.71
CA GLU A 6 1.55 -4.74 -16.91
C GLU A 6 1.77 -6.22 -16.58
N ILE A 7 0.91 -6.75 -15.74
CA ILE A 7 0.95 -8.14 -15.29
C ILE A 7 -0.22 -8.86 -15.94
N HIS A 8 0.06 -9.89 -16.75
CA HIS A 8 -0.96 -10.61 -17.52
C HIS A 8 -1.02 -12.08 -17.11
N ASN A 9 -2.07 -12.47 -16.42
CA ASN A 9 -2.43 -13.84 -16.04
C ASN A 9 -1.27 -14.63 -15.41
N VAL A 10 -0.47 -13.96 -14.58
CA VAL A 10 0.73 -14.55 -13.99
C VAL A 10 0.36 -15.57 -12.93
N SER A 11 0.83 -16.82 -13.15
CA SER A 11 0.71 -17.91 -12.18
C SER A 11 2.08 -18.47 -11.81
N LYS A 12 2.24 -18.90 -10.55
CA LYS A 12 3.47 -19.52 -10.03
C LYS A 12 3.17 -20.53 -8.94
N SER A 13 3.69 -21.73 -9.11
CA SER A 13 3.65 -22.82 -8.12
C SER A 13 5.06 -23.19 -7.68
N PHE A 14 5.19 -23.58 -6.43
CA PHE A 14 6.34 -24.30 -5.89
C PHE A 14 5.87 -25.67 -5.41
N THR A 15 6.74 -26.65 -5.26
CA THR A 15 6.48 -28.08 -5.07
C THR A 15 5.24 -28.47 -4.22
N LYS A 16 4.80 -27.64 -3.30
CA LYS A 16 3.63 -27.89 -2.42
C LYS A 16 2.74 -26.66 -2.20
N HIS A 17 2.98 -25.55 -2.92
CA HIS A 17 2.31 -24.31 -2.65
C HIS A 17 2.07 -23.52 -3.94
N GLN A 18 0.80 -23.14 -4.17
CA GLN A 18 0.42 -22.19 -5.21
C GLN A 18 0.68 -20.78 -4.69
N ALA A 19 1.69 -20.11 -5.25
CA ALA A 19 2.08 -18.78 -4.79
C ALA A 19 1.32 -17.66 -5.52
N LEU A 20 1.00 -17.85 -6.80
CA LEU A 20 0.21 -16.91 -7.62
C LEU A 20 -0.72 -17.71 -8.52
N THR A 21 -1.94 -17.22 -8.70
CA THR A 21 -2.98 -17.81 -9.55
C THR A 21 -3.64 -16.71 -10.37
N ASP A 22 -3.34 -16.66 -11.67
CA ASP A 22 -3.99 -15.79 -12.63
C ASP A 22 -4.02 -14.31 -12.23
N VAL A 23 -2.89 -13.80 -11.74
CA VAL A 23 -2.77 -12.42 -11.27
C VAL A 23 -2.59 -11.48 -12.45
N SER A 24 -3.46 -10.46 -12.55
CA SER A 24 -3.43 -9.47 -13.62
C SER A 24 -3.72 -8.07 -13.06
N PHE A 25 -2.88 -7.09 -13.35
CA PHE A 25 -3.10 -5.67 -13.07
C PHE A 25 -2.05 -4.81 -13.78
N ASP A 26 -2.34 -3.52 -13.87
CA ASP A 26 -1.49 -2.53 -14.52
C ASP A 26 -0.97 -1.51 -13.51
N VAL A 27 0.25 -1.03 -13.73
CA VAL A 27 0.87 0.03 -12.93
C VAL A 27 1.11 1.25 -13.80
N PRO A 28 0.37 2.36 -13.60
CA PRO A 28 0.57 3.60 -14.34
C PRO A 28 1.94 4.21 -14.07
N LYS A 29 2.49 4.93 -15.06
CA LYS A 29 3.74 5.68 -14.90
C LYS A 29 3.58 6.85 -13.93
N GLY A 30 4.60 7.07 -13.09
CA GLY A 30 4.69 8.22 -12.20
C GLY A 30 3.74 8.18 -10.99
N CYS A 31 3.23 6.99 -10.63
CA CYS A 31 2.41 6.81 -9.44
C CYS A 31 3.15 6.05 -8.33
N ILE A 32 2.59 6.09 -7.13
CA ILE A 32 2.93 5.17 -6.05
C ILE A 32 1.86 4.09 -5.99
N TYR A 33 2.26 2.86 -6.27
CA TYR A 33 1.40 1.69 -6.35
C TYR A 33 1.57 0.77 -5.15
N GLY A 34 0.51 0.51 -4.41
CA GLY A 34 0.51 -0.39 -3.25
C GLY A 34 0.23 -1.84 -3.66
N LEU A 35 1.17 -2.75 -3.38
CA LEU A 35 0.97 -4.19 -3.49
C LEU A 35 0.65 -4.76 -2.12
N LEU A 36 -0.64 -4.97 -1.84
CA LEU A 36 -1.17 -5.28 -0.53
C LEU A 36 -1.47 -6.76 -0.37
N GLY A 37 -1.55 -7.21 0.87
CA GLY A 37 -1.96 -8.57 1.20
C GLY A 37 -1.32 -9.10 2.47
N PRO A 38 -1.89 -10.15 3.07
CA PRO A 38 -1.31 -10.78 4.24
C PRO A 38 0.03 -11.47 3.91
N ASN A 39 0.77 -11.85 4.96
CA ASN A 39 1.98 -12.63 4.78
C ASN A 39 1.67 -13.98 4.09
N GLY A 40 2.50 -14.36 3.13
CA GLY A 40 2.27 -15.57 2.32
C GLY A 40 1.24 -15.43 1.20
N ALA A 41 0.66 -14.25 0.97
CA ALA A 41 -0.33 -14.04 -0.11
C ALA A 41 0.24 -14.17 -1.53
N GLY A 42 1.57 -14.07 -1.71
CA GLY A 42 2.23 -14.14 -3.02
C GLY A 42 2.99 -12.87 -3.42
N LYS A 43 2.92 -11.78 -2.64
CA LYS A 43 3.54 -10.48 -2.95
C LYS A 43 5.04 -10.59 -3.31
N THR A 44 5.83 -11.18 -2.43
CA THR A 44 7.28 -11.35 -2.65
C THR A 44 7.58 -12.25 -3.85
N THR A 45 6.74 -13.25 -4.14
CA THR A 45 6.87 -14.08 -5.35
C THR A 45 6.66 -13.25 -6.60
N LEU A 46 5.63 -12.40 -6.64
CA LEU A 46 5.37 -11.49 -7.76
C LEU A 46 6.51 -10.48 -7.93
N ILE A 47 6.98 -9.87 -6.84
CA ILE A 47 8.14 -8.96 -6.84
C ILE A 47 9.38 -9.65 -7.43
N ARG A 48 9.64 -10.90 -7.08
CA ARG A 48 10.75 -11.67 -7.66
C ARG A 48 10.59 -11.94 -9.15
N ILE A 49 9.36 -12.12 -9.62
CA ILE A 49 9.07 -12.27 -11.06
C ILE A 49 9.36 -10.94 -11.78
N ILE A 50 8.87 -9.81 -11.27
CA ILE A 50 9.11 -8.47 -11.83
C ILE A 50 10.61 -8.14 -11.87
N ASN A 51 11.37 -8.57 -10.87
CA ASN A 51 12.83 -8.40 -10.82
C ASN A 51 13.62 -9.46 -11.62
N HIS A 52 12.96 -10.28 -12.44
CA HIS A 52 13.56 -11.34 -13.24
C HIS A 52 14.39 -12.37 -12.42
N ILE A 53 14.08 -12.52 -11.13
CA ILE A 53 14.74 -13.49 -10.22
C ILE A 53 14.10 -14.87 -10.38
N THR A 54 12.79 -14.92 -10.67
CA THR A 54 12.01 -16.15 -10.82
C THR A 54 11.12 -16.02 -12.05
N ALA A 55 11.06 -17.03 -12.91
CA ALA A 55 10.14 -17.05 -14.04
C ALA A 55 8.72 -17.45 -13.58
N PRO A 56 7.65 -16.88 -14.15
CA PRO A 56 6.30 -17.39 -13.98
C PRO A 56 6.15 -18.76 -14.64
N ASP A 57 5.15 -19.55 -14.20
CA ASP A 57 4.81 -20.84 -14.84
C ASP A 57 3.87 -20.61 -16.02
N SER A 58 3.01 -19.56 -15.95
CA SER A 58 2.18 -19.08 -17.04
C SER A 58 1.97 -17.57 -16.91
N GLY A 59 1.47 -16.94 -17.98
CA GLY A 59 1.34 -15.50 -18.10
C GLY A 59 2.67 -14.82 -18.41
N HIS A 60 2.67 -13.51 -18.41
CA HIS A 60 3.87 -12.70 -18.70
C HIS A 60 3.80 -11.32 -18.04
N VAL A 61 4.93 -10.65 -18.01
CA VAL A 61 5.08 -9.29 -17.52
C VAL A 61 5.54 -8.41 -18.66
N VAL A 62 4.89 -7.27 -18.84
CA VAL A 62 5.31 -6.21 -19.78
C VAL A 62 5.92 -5.07 -18.98
N PHE A 63 7.08 -4.60 -19.38
CA PHE A 63 7.78 -3.46 -18.79
C PHE A 63 8.09 -2.43 -19.86
N ASN A 64 7.70 -1.18 -19.65
CA ASN A 64 7.88 -0.09 -20.62
C ASN A 64 7.39 -0.45 -22.05
N GLY A 65 6.28 -1.24 -22.17
CA GLY A 65 5.66 -1.59 -23.44
C GLY A 65 6.28 -2.78 -24.17
N HIS A 66 7.22 -3.51 -23.56
CA HIS A 66 7.77 -4.75 -24.12
C HIS A 66 7.79 -5.87 -23.06
N THR A 67 7.81 -7.12 -23.49
CA THR A 67 7.93 -8.25 -22.57
C THR A 67 9.21 -8.12 -21.74
N LEU A 68 9.08 -8.24 -20.42
CA LEU A 68 10.19 -8.11 -19.47
C LEU A 68 11.35 -9.04 -19.82
N VAL A 69 12.56 -8.48 -19.92
CA VAL A 69 13.81 -9.20 -20.20
C VAL A 69 14.87 -8.91 -19.12
N ALA A 70 15.91 -9.74 -19.07
CA ALA A 70 16.94 -9.64 -18.04
C ALA A 70 17.66 -8.28 -17.97
N SER A 71 17.78 -7.56 -19.09
CA SER A 71 18.40 -6.23 -19.13
C SER A 71 17.57 -5.15 -18.44
N ASP A 72 16.27 -5.33 -18.28
CA ASP A 72 15.38 -4.33 -17.68
C ASP A 72 15.67 -4.12 -16.19
N VAL A 73 16.35 -5.07 -15.54
CA VAL A 73 16.78 -4.94 -14.14
C VAL A 73 17.70 -3.75 -13.89
N TYR A 74 18.34 -3.19 -14.94
CA TYR A 74 19.14 -1.96 -14.82
C TYR A 74 18.28 -0.71 -14.66
N SER A 75 17.02 -0.74 -15.16
CA SER A 75 16.02 0.32 -14.97
C SER A 75 15.09 0.08 -13.78
N ILE A 76 15.32 -1.00 -13.02
CA ILE A 76 14.55 -1.34 -11.82
C ILE A 76 15.44 -1.22 -10.58
N GLY A 77 14.96 -0.48 -9.58
CA GLY A 77 15.54 -0.45 -8.25
C GLY A 77 14.74 -1.36 -7.31
N TYR A 78 15.37 -2.34 -6.68
CA TYR A 78 14.71 -3.26 -5.75
C TYR A 78 15.30 -3.18 -4.35
N LEU A 79 14.47 -2.86 -3.37
CA LEU A 79 14.78 -2.89 -1.95
C LEU A 79 14.06 -4.10 -1.32
N PRO A 80 14.75 -5.21 -1.06
CA PRO A 80 14.16 -6.36 -0.42
C PRO A 80 13.92 -6.13 1.08
N GLU A 81 12.96 -6.86 1.66
CA GLU A 81 12.72 -6.89 3.10
C GLU A 81 13.95 -7.32 3.90
N GLU A 82 14.64 -8.38 3.41
CA GLU A 82 15.90 -8.84 3.99
C GLU A 82 17.09 -8.02 3.47
N ARG A 83 18.05 -7.77 4.36
CA ARG A 83 19.18 -6.90 4.03
C ARG A 83 20.25 -7.62 3.23
N GLY A 84 20.51 -7.11 2.01
CA GLY A 84 21.56 -7.60 1.12
C GLY A 84 22.92 -6.92 1.32
N LEU A 85 23.20 -6.29 2.47
CA LEU A 85 24.44 -5.56 2.70
C LEU A 85 25.56 -6.47 3.23
N TYR A 86 26.78 -6.33 2.71
CA TYR A 86 27.96 -7.08 3.14
C TYR A 86 28.54 -6.49 4.43
N LYS A 87 28.40 -7.19 5.54
CA LYS A 87 28.69 -6.70 6.90
C LYS A 87 30.12 -6.16 7.08
N LYS A 88 31.11 -6.77 6.47
CA LYS A 88 32.55 -6.43 6.63
C LYS A 88 33.03 -5.30 5.71
N MET A 89 32.21 -4.89 4.72
CA MET A 89 32.57 -3.79 3.82
C MET A 89 32.31 -2.43 4.48
N LYS A 90 33.09 -1.41 4.08
CA LYS A 90 32.77 -0.03 4.41
C LYS A 90 31.54 0.43 3.64
N VAL A 91 30.73 1.30 4.25
CA VAL A 91 29.48 1.82 3.67
C VAL A 91 29.71 2.47 2.31
N GLY A 92 30.72 3.37 2.21
CA GLY A 92 31.05 4.04 0.95
C GLY A 92 31.53 3.09 -0.13
N ASP A 93 32.38 2.12 0.22
CA ASP A 93 32.91 1.14 -0.72
C ASP A 93 31.80 0.24 -1.28
N GLN A 94 30.88 -0.20 -0.40
CA GLN A 94 29.75 -1.00 -0.79
C GLN A 94 28.76 -0.23 -1.68
N ALA A 95 28.46 1.01 -1.31
CA ALA A 95 27.58 1.87 -2.09
C ALA A 95 28.15 2.14 -3.49
N MET A 96 29.47 2.39 -3.58
CA MET A 96 30.18 2.50 -4.85
C MET A 96 30.13 1.21 -5.67
N PHE A 97 30.27 0.06 -5.02
CA PHE A 97 30.17 -1.25 -5.67
C PHE A 97 28.78 -1.46 -6.30
N PHE A 98 27.70 -1.24 -5.55
CA PHE A 98 26.33 -1.37 -6.09
C PHE A 98 26.04 -0.34 -7.20
N ALA A 99 26.50 0.91 -7.05
CA ALA A 99 26.38 1.91 -8.09
C ALA A 99 26.97 1.44 -9.42
N ARG A 100 28.15 0.85 -9.35
CA ARG A 100 28.85 0.34 -10.55
C ARG A 100 28.19 -0.90 -11.14
N LEU A 101 27.63 -1.79 -10.30
CA LEU A 101 26.83 -2.92 -10.77
C LEU A 101 25.59 -2.47 -11.55
N LYS A 102 25.03 -1.31 -11.19
CA LYS A 102 23.90 -0.68 -11.90
C LYS A 102 24.35 0.18 -13.11
N GLY A 103 25.62 0.09 -13.53
CA GLY A 103 26.13 0.69 -14.75
C GLY A 103 26.66 2.12 -14.61
N LEU A 104 26.67 2.73 -13.40
CA LEU A 104 27.20 4.08 -13.25
C LEU A 104 28.72 4.11 -13.37
N GLY A 105 29.24 5.11 -14.10
CA GLY A 105 30.68 5.41 -14.12
C GLY A 105 31.18 5.84 -12.74
N LYS A 106 32.46 5.64 -12.44
CA LYS A 106 33.06 5.92 -11.12
C LYS A 106 32.81 7.36 -10.63
N ALA A 107 32.98 8.36 -11.50
CA ALA A 107 32.79 9.77 -11.15
C ALA A 107 31.31 10.08 -10.88
N GLN A 108 30.41 9.59 -11.72
CA GLN A 108 28.97 9.75 -11.57
C GLN A 108 28.46 9.06 -10.29
N ALA A 109 28.89 7.82 -10.05
CA ALA A 109 28.55 7.07 -8.83
C ALA A 109 28.99 7.82 -7.58
N ARG A 110 30.21 8.37 -7.58
CA ARG A 110 30.76 9.15 -6.45
C ARG A 110 29.91 10.39 -6.18
N LYS A 111 29.60 11.18 -7.21
CA LYS A 111 28.79 12.39 -7.11
C LYS A 111 27.38 12.08 -6.59
N SER A 112 26.70 11.11 -7.17
CA SER A 112 25.35 10.71 -6.75
C SER A 112 25.33 10.23 -5.29
N LEU A 113 26.35 9.49 -4.86
CA LEU A 113 26.44 9.03 -3.48
C LEU A 113 26.70 10.16 -2.50
N GLU A 114 27.54 11.13 -2.83
CA GLU A 114 27.78 12.31 -2.00
C GLU A 114 26.48 13.11 -1.79
N GLU A 115 25.72 13.34 -2.86
CA GLU A 115 24.41 14.01 -2.81
C GLU A 115 23.42 13.26 -1.93
N TRP A 116 23.32 11.94 -2.04
CA TRP A 116 22.41 11.12 -1.22
C TRP A 116 22.86 11.04 0.23
N PHE A 117 24.17 10.95 0.50
CA PHE A 117 24.70 10.87 1.86
C PHE A 117 24.49 12.19 2.62
N GLU A 118 24.68 13.32 1.93
CA GLU A 118 24.36 14.64 2.48
C GLU A 118 22.86 14.78 2.77
N ARG A 119 22.01 14.42 1.82
CA ARG A 119 20.54 14.50 1.93
C ARG A 119 19.97 13.70 3.09
N LEU A 120 20.49 12.51 3.36
CA LEU A 120 20.04 11.66 4.47
C LEU A 120 20.84 11.86 5.76
N ASP A 121 21.76 12.84 5.77
CA ASP A 121 22.63 13.17 6.92
C ASP A 121 23.45 11.95 7.40
N ILE A 122 24.11 11.28 6.44
CA ILE A 122 24.93 10.10 6.72
C ILE A 122 26.36 10.18 6.16
N THR A 123 26.83 11.36 5.79
CA THR A 123 28.17 11.57 5.21
C THR A 123 29.28 11.03 6.12
N SER A 124 29.11 11.16 7.44
CA SER A 124 30.04 10.64 8.44
C SER A 124 30.16 9.11 8.47
N TRP A 125 29.22 8.38 7.82
CA TRP A 125 29.22 6.92 7.81
C TRP A 125 30.06 6.32 6.69
N TRP A 126 30.59 7.13 5.78
CA TRP A 126 31.32 6.67 4.59
C TRP A 126 32.37 5.59 4.89
N ASN A 127 33.17 5.81 5.96
CA ASN A 127 34.25 4.93 6.35
C ASN A 127 33.88 3.88 7.43
N LYS A 128 32.64 3.91 7.96
CA LYS A 128 32.16 2.88 8.89
C LYS A 128 31.97 1.57 8.17
N LYS A 129 32.18 0.46 8.87
CA LYS A 129 31.76 -0.85 8.38
C LYS A 129 30.24 -1.01 8.54
N VAL A 130 29.61 -1.79 7.65
CA VAL A 130 28.17 -2.05 7.71
C VAL A 130 27.76 -2.73 9.01
N GLU A 131 28.61 -3.58 9.59
CA GLU A 131 28.36 -4.22 10.88
C GLU A 131 28.27 -3.26 12.08
N GLU A 132 28.80 -2.04 11.95
CA GLU A 132 28.75 -0.98 12.97
C GLU A 132 27.43 -0.18 12.90
N LEU A 133 26.60 -0.41 11.88
CA LEU A 133 25.34 0.30 11.70
C LEU A 133 24.20 -0.31 12.50
N SER A 134 23.35 0.55 13.10
CA SER A 134 22.06 0.12 13.60
C SER A 134 21.15 -0.38 12.47
N LYS A 135 20.04 -1.01 12.84
CA LYS A 135 19.05 -1.48 11.85
C LYS A 135 18.56 -0.36 10.94
N GLY A 136 18.13 0.77 11.49
CA GLY A 136 17.67 1.91 10.71
C GLY A 136 18.77 2.56 9.87
N MET A 137 20.00 2.63 10.39
CA MET A 137 21.16 3.12 9.63
C MET A 137 21.42 2.26 8.39
N ALA A 138 21.44 0.93 8.54
CA ALA A 138 21.64 0.01 7.42
C ALA A 138 20.53 0.12 6.37
N GLN A 139 19.28 0.37 6.79
CA GLN A 139 18.16 0.59 5.88
C GLN A 139 18.29 1.88 5.06
N LYS A 140 18.78 2.99 5.67
CA LYS A 140 19.09 4.21 4.89
C LYS A 140 20.13 3.94 3.80
N VAL A 141 21.19 3.20 4.11
CA VAL A 141 22.21 2.83 3.11
C VAL A 141 21.61 1.96 2.03
N GLN A 142 20.80 0.98 2.40
CA GLN A 142 20.12 0.08 1.45
C GLN A 142 19.16 0.84 0.54
N PHE A 143 18.40 1.80 1.07
CA PHE A 143 17.56 2.68 0.27
C PHE A 143 18.39 3.47 -0.74
N ILE A 144 19.52 4.09 -0.33
CA ILE A 144 20.39 4.84 -1.23
C ILE A 144 20.87 3.97 -2.39
N VAL A 145 21.42 2.78 -2.12
CA VAL A 145 21.92 1.90 -3.17
C VAL A 145 20.84 1.39 -4.12
N THR A 146 19.57 1.44 -3.69
CA THR A 146 18.42 1.10 -4.53
C THR A 146 18.06 2.21 -5.50
N VAL A 147 18.16 3.48 -5.09
CA VAL A 147 17.63 4.63 -5.86
C VAL A 147 18.70 5.41 -6.63
N LEU A 148 19.99 5.24 -6.30
CA LEU A 148 21.09 6.10 -6.74
C LEU A 148 21.34 6.11 -8.27
N HIS A 149 20.88 5.09 -8.99
CA HIS A 149 21.02 4.97 -10.45
C HIS A 149 19.81 5.54 -11.22
N ASN A 150 18.88 6.23 -10.51
CA ASN A 150 17.66 6.84 -11.04
C ASN A 150 16.82 5.85 -11.90
N PRO A 151 16.38 4.73 -11.33
CA PRO A 151 15.56 3.76 -12.06
C PRO A 151 14.19 4.32 -12.41
N ASP A 152 13.60 3.82 -13.51
CA ASP A 152 12.23 4.17 -13.93
C ASP A 152 11.18 3.56 -12.98
N LEU A 153 11.47 2.36 -12.46
CA LEU A 153 10.63 1.62 -11.51
C LEU A 153 11.41 1.32 -10.23
N LEU A 154 10.85 1.72 -9.11
CA LEU A 154 11.32 1.40 -7.76
C LEU A 154 10.39 0.41 -7.11
N ILE A 155 10.92 -0.68 -6.58
CA ILE A 155 10.17 -1.70 -5.85
C ILE A 155 10.70 -1.78 -4.43
N PHE A 156 9.86 -1.49 -3.44
CA PHE A 156 10.19 -1.53 -2.03
C PHE A 156 9.36 -2.59 -1.31
N ASP A 157 10.02 -3.62 -0.78
CA ASP A 157 9.38 -4.69 -0.02
C ASP A 157 9.47 -4.38 1.47
N GLU A 158 8.33 -4.02 2.10
CA GLU A 158 8.21 -3.58 3.49
C GLU A 158 9.21 -2.48 3.89
N PRO A 159 9.27 -1.33 3.16
CA PRO A 159 10.36 -0.36 3.29
C PRO A 159 10.45 0.30 4.67
N PHE A 160 9.35 0.34 5.42
CA PHE A 160 9.29 1.01 6.73
C PHE A 160 9.49 0.06 7.92
N SER A 161 9.63 -1.25 7.65
CA SER A 161 9.82 -2.26 8.70
C SER A 161 11.08 -1.99 9.52
N GLY A 162 10.90 -1.73 10.82
CA GLY A 162 11.99 -1.53 11.78
C GLY A 162 12.62 -0.13 11.77
N PHE A 163 12.00 0.85 11.12
CA PHE A 163 12.26 2.26 11.36
C PHE A 163 11.46 2.77 12.56
N ASP A 164 12.04 3.74 13.28
CA ASP A 164 11.28 4.62 14.15
C ASP A 164 10.46 5.62 13.31
N PRO A 165 9.43 6.26 13.92
CA PRO A 165 8.54 7.17 13.18
C PRO A 165 9.26 8.33 12.48
N ILE A 166 10.37 8.85 13.07
CA ILE A 166 11.12 9.98 12.51
C ILE A 166 11.84 9.56 11.24
N ASN A 167 12.55 8.43 11.28
CA ASN A 167 13.26 7.90 10.11
C ASN A 167 12.29 7.41 9.03
N ALA A 168 11.15 6.82 9.40
CA ALA A 168 10.09 6.47 8.46
C ALA A 168 9.55 7.73 7.72
N ALA A 169 9.30 8.83 8.42
CA ALA A 169 8.85 10.09 7.81
C ALA A 169 9.87 10.68 6.83
N VAL A 170 11.18 10.57 7.13
CA VAL A 170 12.24 10.98 6.19
C VAL A 170 12.18 10.15 4.91
N LEU A 171 12.04 8.82 5.04
CA LEU A 171 12.01 7.93 3.89
C LEU A 171 10.75 8.14 3.03
N LYS A 172 9.58 8.30 3.67
CA LYS A 172 8.32 8.63 2.98
C LYS A 172 8.45 9.88 2.12
N ARG A 173 9.04 10.94 2.66
CA ARG A 173 9.29 12.20 1.95
C ARG A 173 10.22 12.01 0.73
N GLU A 174 11.26 11.19 0.87
CA GLU A 174 12.14 10.89 -0.27
C GLU A 174 11.45 10.03 -1.34
N ILE A 175 10.57 9.10 -0.96
CA ILE A 175 9.75 8.32 -1.90
C ILE A 175 8.82 9.25 -2.69
N LEU A 176 8.09 10.17 -2.02
CA LEU A 176 7.26 11.17 -2.68
C LEU A 176 8.07 12.02 -3.66
N ARG A 177 9.25 12.49 -3.24
CA ARG A 177 10.15 13.27 -4.11
C ARG A 177 10.61 12.49 -5.33
N LEU A 178 10.91 11.21 -5.20
CA LEU A 178 11.29 10.36 -6.34
C LEU A 178 10.13 10.21 -7.33
N ARG A 179 8.91 9.99 -6.85
CA ARG A 179 7.69 9.99 -7.68
C ARG A 179 7.51 11.33 -8.39
N ASP A 180 7.61 12.45 -7.69
CA ASP A 180 7.44 13.79 -8.25
C ASP A 180 8.50 14.13 -9.31
N ASN A 181 9.65 13.46 -9.26
CA ASN A 181 10.69 13.51 -10.29
C ASN A 181 10.49 12.49 -11.43
N GLY A 182 9.34 11.81 -11.47
CA GLY A 182 8.93 10.93 -12.56
C GLY A 182 9.18 9.43 -12.36
N ALA A 183 9.76 9.02 -11.23
CA ALA A 183 9.88 7.58 -10.93
C ALA A 183 8.52 6.98 -10.60
N THR A 184 8.28 5.73 -11.01
CA THR A 184 7.16 4.94 -10.52
C THR A 184 7.61 4.10 -9.34
N VAL A 185 6.77 4.00 -8.33
CA VAL A 185 7.09 3.27 -7.10
C VAL A 185 6.05 2.18 -6.87
N ILE A 186 6.48 0.93 -6.72
CA ILE A 186 5.68 -0.15 -6.15
C ILE A 186 6.19 -0.38 -4.74
N PHE A 187 5.31 -0.36 -3.75
CA PHE A 187 5.71 -0.81 -2.43
C PHE A 187 4.74 -1.85 -1.86
N SER A 188 5.31 -2.95 -1.38
CA SER A 188 4.55 -3.96 -0.68
C SER A 188 4.47 -3.60 0.80
N THR A 189 3.30 -3.71 1.38
CA THR A 189 3.10 -3.50 2.81
C THR A 189 1.83 -4.17 3.33
N HIS A 190 1.80 -4.39 4.62
CA HIS A 190 0.61 -4.73 5.39
C HIS A 190 0.16 -3.56 6.29
N ASN A 191 0.87 -2.42 6.27
CA ASN A 191 0.52 -1.22 7.03
C ASN A 191 -0.38 -0.31 6.21
N MET A 192 -1.70 -0.36 6.49
CA MET A 192 -2.71 0.35 5.72
C MET A 192 -2.66 1.88 5.89
N SER A 193 -2.18 2.39 7.03
CA SER A 193 -1.99 3.84 7.20
C SER A 193 -0.94 4.41 6.25
N SER A 194 0.12 3.65 5.96
CA SER A 194 1.11 4.03 4.95
C SER A 194 0.54 3.97 3.52
N VAL A 195 -0.42 3.08 3.26
CA VAL A 195 -1.15 3.02 1.99
C VAL A 195 -1.98 4.27 1.78
N GLU A 196 -2.78 4.67 2.78
CA GLU A 196 -3.60 5.89 2.71
C GLU A 196 -2.77 7.16 2.51
N GLU A 197 -1.58 7.20 3.11
CA GLU A 197 -0.70 8.37 3.05
C GLU A 197 0.05 8.50 1.73
N LEU A 198 0.41 7.37 1.10
CA LEU A 198 1.37 7.37 0.00
C LEU A 198 0.82 6.88 -1.33
N CYS A 199 -0.11 5.90 -1.33
CA CYS A 199 -0.51 5.24 -2.57
C CYS A 199 -1.55 6.03 -3.36
N ASP A 200 -1.34 6.06 -4.67
CA ASP A 200 -2.33 6.51 -5.63
C ASP A 200 -3.24 5.34 -6.04
N GLU A 201 -2.63 4.19 -6.33
CA GLU A 201 -3.27 2.96 -6.81
C GLU A 201 -2.87 1.77 -5.96
N ILE A 202 -3.70 0.73 -5.93
CA ILE A 202 -3.45 -0.50 -5.16
C ILE A 202 -3.88 -1.76 -5.89
N THR A 203 -3.22 -2.87 -5.57
CA THR A 203 -3.74 -4.23 -5.75
C THR A 203 -3.61 -4.99 -4.44
N LEU A 204 -4.70 -5.65 -4.04
CA LEU A 204 -4.76 -6.54 -2.89
C LEU A 204 -4.71 -8.00 -3.35
N ILE A 205 -3.65 -8.69 -2.94
CA ILE A 205 -3.49 -10.13 -3.17
C ILE A 205 -3.88 -10.89 -1.90
N ASN A 206 -4.76 -11.87 -2.05
CA ASN A 206 -5.10 -12.82 -0.99
C ASN A 206 -5.17 -14.24 -1.55
N LYS A 207 -4.61 -15.22 -0.82
CA LYS A 207 -4.59 -16.63 -1.25
C LYS A 207 -4.18 -16.79 -2.72
N SER A 208 -3.08 -16.15 -3.08
CA SER A 208 -2.47 -16.21 -4.42
C SER A 208 -3.24 -15.50 -5.55
N LYS A 209 -4.36 -14.81 -5.29
CA LYS A 209 -5.18 -14.13 -6.28
C LYS A 209 -5.29 -12.64 -5.97
N ASN A 210 -5.39 -11.80 -7.00
CA ASN A 210 -5.79 -10.42 -6.79
C ASN A 210 -7.31 -10.35 -6.56
N ILE A 211 -7.72 -9.73 -5.45
CA ILE A 211 -9.13 -9.65 -5.02
C ILE A 211 -9.68 -8.23 -5.06
N LEU A 212 -8.81 -7.23 -5.17
CA LEU A 212 -9.16 -5.83 -5.25
C LEU A 212 -8.07 -5.07 -6.01
N THR A 213 -8.45 -4.20 -6.95
CA THR A 213 -7.53 -3.32 -7.69
C THR A 213 -8.24 -2.00 -8.00
N GLY A 214 -7.52 -0.89 -7.91
CA GLY A 214 -8.02 0.44 -8.26
C GLY A 214 -7.33 1.57 -7.51
N SER A 215 -7.75 2.81 -7.77
CA SER A 215 -7.23 3.96 -7.02
C SER A 215 -7.69 3.90 -5.56
N VAL A 216 -6.83 4.35 -4.63
CA VAL A 216 -7.18 4.40 -3.20
C VAL A 216 -8.46 5.23 -2.98
N ALA A 217 -8.60 6.33 -3.72
CA ALA A 217 -9.77 7.19 -3.63
C ALA A 217 -11.06 6.49 -4.07
N ASP A 218 -11.05 5.81 -5.24
CA ASP A 218 -12.21 5.10 -5.77
C ASP A 218 -12.59 3.89 -4.91
N VAL A 219 -11.60 3.14 -4.46
CA VAL A 219 -11.80 2.01 -3.55
C VAL A 219 -12.47 2.49 -2.26
N ARG A 220 -11.95 3.52 -1.61
CA ARG A 220 -12.54 4.08 -0.38
C ARG A 220 -13.94 4.63 -0.63
N SER A 221 -14.16 5.32 -1.76
CA SER A 221 -15.46 5.85 -2.14
C SER A 221 -16.49 4.73 -2.35
N SER A 222 -16.12 3.64 -3.04
CA SER A 222 -17.02 2.51 -3.29
C SER A 222 -17.42 1.77 -2.02
N TYR A 223 -16.47 1.54 -1.11
CA TYR A 223 -16.76 0.91 0.20
C TYR A 223 -17.46 1.85 1.18
N GLY A 224 -17.37 3.18 0.97
CA GLY A 224 -18.08 4.22 1.71
C GLY A 224 -19.44 4.59 1.11
N ALA A 225 -19.85 3.98 -0.01
CA ALA A 225 -21.10 4.30 -0.65
C ALA A 225 -22.29 4.10 0.30
N ASN A 226 -23.14 5.15 0.41
CA ASN A 226 -24.30 5.18 1.32
C ASN A 226 -23.96 4.96 2.80
N ARG A 227 -22.72 5.10 3.23
CA ARG A 227 -22.31 5.04 4.63
C ARG A 227 -22.20 6.42 5.23
N TYR A 228 -22.73 6.58 6.42
CA TYR A 228 -22.76 7.86 7.13
C TYR A 228 -22.49 7.66 8.62
N ARG A 229 -22.13 8.76 9.26
CA ARG A 229 -21.91 8.83 10.70
C ARG A 229 -22.75 9.97 11.29
N ILE A 230 -23.42 9.68 12.37
CA ILE A 230 -24.11 10.68 13.21
C ILE A 230 -23.45 10.68 14.59
N SER A 231 -23.15 11.87 15.12
CA SER A 231 -22.74 12.04 16.51
C SER A 231 -23.79 12.84 17.27
N THR A 232 -24.07 12.43 18.50
CA THR A 232 -25.01 13.10 19.41
C THR A 232 -24.27 14.02 20.39
N MET A 233 -24.99 14.97 21.00
CA MET A 233 -24.43 15.83 22.06
C MET A 233 -24.34 15.12 23.41
N SER A 234 -24.93 13.94 23.55
CA SER A 234 -24.96 13.16 24.80
C SER A 234 -24.46 11.74 24.55
N THR A 235 -23.87 11.14 25.55
CA THR A 235 -23.45 9.73 25.58
C THR A 235 -24.43 8.83 26.33
N GLU A 236 -25.54 9.38 26.81
CA GLU A 236 -26.54 8.60 27.54
C GLU A 236 -27.13 7.46 26.68
N PRO A 237 -27.17 6.23 27.19
CA PRO A 237 -27.72 5.08 26.45
C PRO A 237 -29.15 5.30 25.93
N SER A 238 -29.98 6.05 26.65
CA SER A 238 -31.33 6.42 26.26
C SER A 238 -31.34 7.29 24.99
N VAL A 239 -30.45 8.26 24.90
CA VAL A 239 -30.30 9.15 23.72
C VAL A 239 -29.81 8.36 22.51
N VAL A 240 -28.82 7.47 22.71
CA VAL A 240 -28.31 6.61 21.66
C VAL A 240 -29.39 5.61 21.18
N GLY A 241 -30.17 5.04 22.09
CA GLY A 241 -31.31 4.18 21.78
C GLY A 241 -32.36 4.91 20.94
N SER A 242 -32.79 6.11 21.36
CA SER A 242 -33.76 6.93 20.62
C SER A 242 -33.27 7.26 19.20
N LEU A 243 -31.94 7.60 19.02
CA LEU A 243 -31.37 7.82 17.72
C LEU A 243 -31.41 6.55 16.85
N THR A 244 -30.99 5.40 17.42
CA THR A 244 -30.93 4.13 16.69
C THR A 244 -32.33 3.70 16.23
N ASP A 245 -33.33 3.85 17.10
CA ASP A 245 -34.72 3.54 16.78
C ASP A 245 -35.25 4.46 15.67
N ALA A 246 -34.99 5.76 15.75
CA ALA A 246 -35.45 6.74 14.77
C ALA A 246 -34.87 6.50 13.38
N ILE A 247 -33.59 6.09 13.27
CA ILE A 247 -32.94 5.85 11.98
C ILE A 247 -33.19 4.44 11.41
N SER A 248 -33.61 3.48 12.24
CA SER A 248 -33.73 2.07 11.86
C SER A 248 -34.58 1.82 10.60
N PRO A 249 -35.70 2.55 10.32
CA PRO A 249 -36.48 2.37 9.10
C PRO A 249 -35.71 2.65 7.80
N PHE A 250 -34.69 3.48 7.87
CA PHE A 250 -33.95 4.04 6.72
C PHE A 250 -32.62 3.34 6.44
N VAL A 251 -32.16 2.45 7.34
CA VAL A 251 -30.82 1.85 7.26
C VAL A 251 -30.88 0.34 7.02
N ILE A 252 -29.85 -0.19 6.33
CA ILE A 252 -29.63 -1.63 6.20
C ILE A 252 -28.91 -2.17 7.44
N LYS A 253 -27.94 -1.39 7.96
CA LYS A 253 -27.09 -1.74 9.10
C LYS A 253 -26.74 -0.47 9.86
N SER A 254 -26.73 -0.56 11.18
CA SER A 254 -26.18 0.48 12.06
C SER A 254 -25.30 -0.13 13.13
N GLU A 255 -24.29 0.61 13.56
CA GLU A 255 -23.36 0.21 14.59
C GLU A 255 -23.06 1.40 15.51
N VAL A 256 -23.22 1.21 16.81
CA VAL A 256 -22.88 2.21 17.82
C VAL A 256 -21.38 2.08 18.11
N LYS A 257 -20.62 3.13 17.81
CA LYS A 257 -19.20 3.21 18.16
C LYS A 257 -19.05 3.94 19.49
N ALA A 258 -18.42 3.29 20.45
CA ALA A 258 -18.05 3.98 21.69
C ALA A 258 -17.08 5.13 21.38
N SER A 259 -17.40 6.33 21.83
CA SER A 259 -16.47 7.44 21.74
C SER A 259 -15.37 7.28 22.80
N ASP A 260 -14.10 7.27 22.39
CA ASP A 260 -12.93 7.31 23.32
C ASP A 260 -12.87 8.61 24.14
N LYS A 261 -13.67 9.60 23.77
CA LYS A 261 -13.82 10.88 24.48
C LYS A 261 -15.23 10.98 24.99
N LEU A 262 -15.44 10.81 26.27
CA LEU A 262 -16.65 10.86 27.10
C LEU A 262 -17.74 11.91 26.76
N THR A 263 -17.75 12.52 25.58
CA THR A 263 -18.57 13.70 25.28
C THR A 263 -19.59 13.53 24.16
N ALA A 264 -19.53 12.45 23.37
CA ALA A 264 -20.47 12.22 22.28
C ALA A 264 -20.57 10.72 21.93
N ALA A 265 -21.75 10.22 21.71
CA ALA A 265 -21.94 8.91 21.10
C ALA A 265 -21.99 9.05 19.58
N THR A 266 -21.49 8.06 18.88
CA THR A 266 -21.43 8.02 17.43
C THR A 266 -22.10 6.77 16.90
N VAL A 267 -22.99 6.91 15.93
CA VAL A 267 -23.63 5.82 15.22
C VAL A 267 -23.20 5.85 13.76
N GLU A 268 -22.58 4.78 13.32
CA GLU A 268 -22.26 4.53 11.90
C GLU A 268 -23.35 3.68 11.28
N PHE A 269 -23.74 3.99 10.06
CA PHE A 269 -24.82 3.27 9.40
C PHE A 269 -24.71 3.28 7.88
N THR A 270 -25.40 2.34 7.24
CA THR A 270 -25.54 2.24 5.78
C THR A 270 -27.00 2.48 5.41
N LEU A 271 -27.27 3.46 4.54
CA LEU A 271 -28.60 3.74 4.02
C LEU A 271 -29.12 2.60 3.15
N LYS A 272 -30.45 2.42 3.13
CA LYS A 272 -31.12 1.49 2.20
C LYS A 272 -30.99 1.97 0.75
N ASP A 273 -31.17 3.28 0.53
CA ASP A 273 -31.04 3.96 -0.75
C ASP A 273 -30.73 5.44 -0.53
N ALA A 274 -30.39 6.16 -1.59
CA ALA A 274 -30.03 7.58 -1.53
C ALA A 274 -31.20 8.48 -1.11
N ASP A 275 -32.44 8.08 -1.42
CA ASP A 275 -33.65 8.87 -1.12
C ASP A 275 -34.00 8.82 0.37
N ALA A 276 -33.50 7.82 1.08
CA ALA A 276 -33.66 7.67 2.52
C ALA A 276 -32.89 8.73 3.33
N LEU A 277 -31.95 9.46 2.73
CA LEU A 277 -31.06 10.39 3.43
C LEU A 277 -31.84 11.55 4.10
N ARG A 278 -32.70 12.24 3.37
CA ARG A 278 -33.43 13.39 3.90
C ARG A 278 -34.40 13.03 5.02
N PRO A 279 -35.28 12.00 4.86
CA PRO A 279 -36.19 11.58 5.93
C PRO A 279 -35.42 11.04 7.14
N LEU A 280 -34.26 10.39 6.97
CA LEU A 280 -33.42 9.94 8.08
C LEU A 280 -32.92 11.12 8.91
N ILE A 281 -32.36 12.16 8.25
CA ILE A 281 -31.85 13.36 8.96
C ILE A 281 -32.97 14.04 9.73
N ALA A 282 -34.17 14.14 9.15
CA ALA A 282 -35.33 14.73 9.83
C ALA A 282 -35.70 13.92 11.07
N ALA A 283 -35.88 12.60 10.96
CA ALA A 283 -36.19 11.72 12.08
C ALA A 283 -35.13 11.74 13.18
N ALA A 284 -33.86 11.72 12.81
CA ALA A 284 -32.76 11.79 13.76
C ALA A 284 -32.75 13.11 14.54
N ASN A 285 -33.00 14.25 13.87
CA ASN A 285 -33.02 15.57 14.49
C ASN A 285 -34.26 15.81 15.38
N GLU A 286 -35.36 15.15 15.07
CA GLU A 286 -36.56 15.14 15.96
C GLU A 286 -36.29 14.32 17.23
N ALA A 287 -35.60 13.17 17.11
CA ALA A 287 -35.38 12.25 18.21
C ALA A 287 -34.30 12.74 19.19
N VAL A 288 -33.25 13.37 18.72
CA VAL A 288 -32.07 13.77 19.54
C VAL A 288 -31.39 15.05 19.02
N THR A 289 -30.67 15.70 19.90
CA THR A 289 -29.80 16.82 19.49
C THR A 289 -28.53 16.28 18.82
N LEU A 290 -28.40 16.54 17.52
CA LEU A 290 -27.26 16.13 16.72
C LEU A 290 -26.07 17.06 16.97
N ARG A 291 -24.87 16.48 17.06
CA ARG A 291 -23.60 17.18 17.07
C ARG A 291 -23.01 17.31 15.67
N SER A 292 -23.02 16.21 14.91
CA SER A 292 -22.57 16.15 13.52
C SER A 292 -23.31 15.08 12.73
N PHE A 293 -23.37 15.33 11.42
CA PHE A 293 -23.76 14.36 10.41
C PHE A 293 -22.74 14.47 9.27
N GLU A 294 -22.13 13.36 8.91
CA GLU A 294 -21.07 13.34 7.89
C GLU A 294 -21.09 12.04 7.08
N PRO A 295 -20.69 12.06 5.79
CA PRO A 295 -20.37 10.85 5.06
C PRO A 295 -19.25 10.09 5.76
N TYR A 296 -19.37 8.76 5.86
CA TYR A 296 -18.35 7.91 6.43
C TYR A 296 -17.47 7.32 5.33
N MET A 297 -16.19 7.67 5.37
CA MET A 297 -15.19 7.12 4.49
C MET A 297 -14.40 6.05 5.26
N PRO A 298 -14.54 4.76 4.92
CA PRO A 298 -13.84 3.69 5.64
C PRO A 298 -12.32 3.83 5.48
N SER A 299 -11.59 3.40 6.51
CA SER A 299 -10.14 3.28 6.46
C SER A 299 -9.71 2.13 5.54
N MET A 300 -8.47 2.18 5.06
CA MET A 300 -7.91 1.06 4.29
C MET A 300 -7.79 -0.22 5.13
N ASP A 301 -7.64 -0.12 6.47
CA ASP A 301 -7.68 -1.29 7.36
C ASP A 301 -9.05 -1.99 7.31
N GLU A 302 -10.15 -1.22 7.41
CA GLU A 302 -11.51 -1.77 7.32
C GLU A 302 -11.81 -2.39 5.96
N ILE A 303 -11.36 -1.73 4.89
CA ILE A 303 -11.52 -2.23 3.52
C ILE A 303 -10.72 -3.52 3.34
N PHE A 304 -9.49 -3.56 3.82
CA PHE A 304 -8.63 -4.74 3.76
C PHE A 304 -9.29 -5.95 4.46
N ILE A 305 -9.75 -5.76 5.70
CA ILE A 305 -10.43 -6.81 6.47
C ILE A 305 -11.67 -7.30 5.72
N SER A 306 -12.54 -6.38 5.29
CA SER A 306 -13.77 -6.71 4.56
C SER A 306 -13.49 -7.45 3.25
N ALA A 307 -12.52 -7.02 2.45
CA ALA A 307 -12.16 -7.66 1.19
C ALA A 307 -11.61 -9.08 1.40
N VAL A 308 -10.77 -9.28 2.42
CA VAL A 308 -10.22 -10.59 2.78
C VAL A 308 -11.31 -11.54 3.29
N GLU A 309 -12.21 -11.07 4.15
CA GLU A 309 -13.34 -11.86 4.66
C GLU A 309 -14.29 -12.28 3.54
N ASN A 310 -14.67 -11.35 2.66
CA ASN A 310 -15.53 -11.62 1.52
C ASN A 310 -14.89 -12.62 0.54
N SER A 311 -13.58 -12.56 0.33
CA SER A 311 -12.87 -13.51 -0.52
C SER A 311 -12.76 -14.92 0.09
N ASN A 312 -12.97 -15.06 1.40
CA ASN A 312 -12.95 -16.33 2.12
C ASN A 312 -14.34 -17.01 2.18
N THR A 313 -15.42 -16.23 1.93
CA THR A 313 -16.77 -16.77 1.88
C THR A 313 -16.97 -17.46 0.52
N PRO A 314 -17.40 -18.74 0.47
CA PRO A 314 -17.72 -19.39 -0.80
C PRO A 314 -18.82 -18.59 -1.51
N GLN A 315 -18.54 -18.09 -2.72
CA GLN A 315 -19.61 -17.50 -3.53
C GLN A 315 -20.65 -18.59 -3.80
N PRO A 316 -21.97 -18.32 -3.58
CA PRO A 316 -23.00 -19.25 -4.00
C PRO A 316 -22.86 -19.48 -5.51
N PRO A 317 -23.11 -20.72 -5.99
CA PRO A 317 -22.98 -21.03 -7.41
C PRO A 317 -23.83 -20.05 -8.21
N VAL A 318 -23.20 -19.35 -9.14
CA VAL A 318 -23.91 -18.51 -10.12
C VAL A 318 -24.67 -19.45 -11.04
N PHE A 319 -25.96 -19.60 -10.79
CA PHE A 319 -26.85 -20.25 -11.73
C PHE A 319 -27.02 -19.29 -12.93
N ASN A 320 -26.29 -19.55 -14.01
CA ASN A 320 -26.58 -18.94 -15.30
C ASN A 320 -28.04 -19.25 -15.64
N GLN A 321 -28.90 -18.25 -15.60
CA GLN A 321 -30.20 -18.32 -16.26
C GLN A 321 -29.90 -18.24 -17.75
N GLN A 322 -30.13 -19.35 -18.43
CA GLN A 322 -30.20 -19.46 -19.89
C GLN A 322 -31.45 -18.73 -20.41
#